data_0b07e384fb1d97c502b85b95141bb7d5
#
_entry.id   0b07e384fb1d97c502b85b95141bb7d5
#
_cell.length_a   1.000
_cell.length_b   1.000
_cell.length_c   1.000
_cell.angle_alpha   90.00
_cell.angle_beta   90.00
_cell.angle_gamma   90.00
#
_symmetry.space_group_name_H-M   'P 1'
#
loop_
_entity.id
_entity.type
_entity.pdbx_description
1 polymer ?
#
loop_
_entity_poly.entity_id
_entity_poly.type
_entity_poly.pdbx_seq_one_letter_code
_entity_poly.pdbx_strand_id
1 'polypeptide(L)'
;MYIMTMRKIVKEGGEMFQDATSMAQAVRDKQVIPLELVLETIEKAERLNPRLNAIVSTRYEEAIEEAKKFQVNDQPFAGVPLFLKDLGQEKKGTPCTYGSRLFKDYICHETSHFVKRLEELGFIILGRTNTPEFGYKMVSDAHLHGPVRHFSDETVNAGGSSGGAAAIVAAGISPMSAASDGGGSIRVPASHNGLIGLKPTRGRVPVGPGSYRGWNGATVQFALTKTVRDTRNLLWHLQTCQLESPFPLPLLQKENLFSSKLNRPLKVGMLLKHPIGGKVSSEVEQVVRQMAKKFELDGYEVSEIAEDPINGIELQKGFYLISGAETVVMFQRMEKQLQRQMTRFDMELMTWVMYQSGLMVTGADYARVAGDWDRYAEAMMQLHDTYDVLLLPTVANTAPKQDAYSLDANLIEKMEHIHELSHEERQEIVWKMFESSVEDTPFTQRMNITGQPAISLPVGRSQEGMPIGVQLVAAKGREDLLLMIAEQWEQDELWKF
;
A
#
# COMPACT_ATOMS: atom_id res chain seq x y z
N MET A 1 -27.76 21.61 22.26
CA MET A 1 -27.50 22.71 21.31
C MET A 1 -26.35 22.38 20.36
N TYR A 2 -25.21 21.88 20.81
CA TYR A 2 -24.05 21.49 19.99
C TYR A 2 -24.39 20.37 18.96
N ILE A 3 -25.04 19.30 19.40
CA ILE A 3 -25.48 18.17 18.52
C ILE A 3 -26.46 18.63 17.41
N MET A 4 -27.29 19.63 17.70
CA MET A 4 -28.22 20.19 16.69
C MET A 4 -27.50 21.07 15.64
N THR A 5 -26.43 21.77 16.03
CA THR A 5 -25.63 22.57 15.10
C THR A 5 -24.81 21.68 14.17
N MET A 6 -24.27 20.57 14.67
CA MET A 6 -23.53 19.56 13.90
C MET A 6 -24.43 18.81 12.89
N ARG A 7 -25.65 18.41 13.31
CA ARG A 7 -26.65 17.84 12.39
C ARG A 7 -27.06 18.79 11.26
N LYS A 8 -26.93 20.10 11.43
CA LYS A 8 -27.23 21.09 10.40
C LYS A 8 -26.12 21.19 9.35
N ILE A 9 -24.83 21.11 9.77
CA ILE A 9 -23.67 21.17 8.88
C ILE A 9 -23.56 19.87 8.05
N VAL A 10 -23.79 18.71 8.66
CA VAL A 10 -23.79 17.40 7.96
C VAL A 10 -24.97 17.30 6.97
N LYS A 11 -26.11 17.95 7.23
CA LYS A 11 -27.25 17.98 6.29
C LYS A 11 -27.01 18.84 5.05
N GLU A 12 -26.05 19.75 5.05
CA GLU A 12 -25.71 20.61 3.92
C GLU A 12 -24.64 20.03 2.98
N GLY A 13 -24.22 18.75 3.18
CA GLY A 13 -23.44 17.97 2.21
C GLY A 13 -21.96 18.34 2.06
N GLY A 14 -21.40 19.16 2.96
CA GLY A 14 -19.97 19.50 2.98
C GLY A 14 -19.18 18.60 3.93
N GLU A 15 -18.00 18.13 3.53
CA GLU A 15 -17.04 17.53 4.47
C GLU A 15 -16.61 18.61 5.48
N MET A 16 -16.80 18.33 6.79
CA MET A 16 -16.49 19.30 7.86
C MET A 16 -14.99 19.56 7.98
N PHE A 17 -14.16 18.55 7.64
CA PHE A 17 -12.73 18.61 7.72
C PHE A 17 -12.10 18.09 6.43
N GLN A 18 -11.07 18.79 5.97
CA GLN A 18 -10.39 18.47 4.73
C GLN A 18 -9.55 17.17 4.84
N ASP A 19 -8.96 16.91 6.01
CA ASP A 19 -8.02 15.81 6.25
C ASP A 19 -7.86 15.48 7.75
N ALA A 20 -7.09 14.45 8.08
CA ALA A 20 -6.84 14.01 9.45
C ALA A 20 -6.12 15.07 10.29
N THR A 21 -5.21 15.83 9.70
CA THR A 21 -4.50 16.92 10.38
C THR A 21 -5.48 18.01 10.84
N SER A 22 -6.45 18.38 9.99
CA SER A 22 -7.49 19.36 10.38
C SER A 22 -8.45 18.81 11.42
N MET A 23 -8.80 17.51 11.37
CA MET A 23 -9.58 16.86 12.43
C MET A 23 -8.86 16.92 13.78
N ALA A 24 -7.59 16.53 13.83
CA ALA A 24 -6.79 16.58 15.05
C ALA A 24 -6.63 17.99 15.59
N GLN A 25 -6.48 18.99 14.71
CA GLN A 25 -6.43 20.39 15.13
C GLN A 25 -7.75 20.84 15.76
N ALA A 26 -8.89 20.52 15.16
CA ALA A 26 -10.21 20.84 15.70
C ALA A 26 -10.45 20.20 17.08
N VAL A 27 -9.92 18.98 17.31
CA VAL A 27 -9.96 18.33 18.64
C VAL A 27 -9.13 19.12 19.66
N ARG A 28 -7.89 19.51 19.31
CA ARG A 28 -7.04 20.32 20.20
C ARG A 28 -7.65 21.67 20.51
N ASP A 29 -8.29 22.30 19.53
CA ASP A 29 -8.98 23.59 19.65
C ASP A 29 -10.35 23.47 20.34
N LYS A 30 -10.74 22.26 20.74
CA LYS A 30 -12.03 21.94 21.39
C LYS A 30 -13.27 22.32 20.54
N GLN A 31 -13.13 22.35 19.23
CA GLN A 31 -14.22 22.56 18.27
C GLN A 31 -15.06 21.29 18.08
N VAL A 32 -14.44 20.12 18.27
CA VAL A 32 -15.05 18.79 18.19
C VAL A 32 -14.41 17.89 19.25
N ILE A 33 -15.14 16.91 19.76
CA ILE A 33 -14.56 15.90 20.65
C ILE A 33 -14.29 14.57 19.89
N PRO A 34 -13.31 13.77 20.31
CA PRO A 34 -12.99 12.49 19.65
C PRO A 34 -14.19 11.57 19.46
N LEU A 35 -15.12 11.54 20.40
CA LEU A 35 -16.34 10.73 20.32
C LEU A 35 -17.22 11.11 19.11
N GLU A 36 -17.34 12.40 18.78
CA GLU A 36 -18.12 12.85 17.63
C GLU A 36 -17.49 12.37 16.31
N LEU A 37 -16.15 12.47 16.17
CA LEU A 37 -15.42 11.96 15.00
C LEU A 37 -15.57 10.44 14.84
N VAL A 38 -15.49 9.70 15.94
CA VAL A 38 -15.66 8.23 15.94
C VAL A 38 -17.07 7.85 15.53
N LEU A 39 -18.10 8.50 16.11
CA LEU A 39 -19.51 8.21 15.77
C LEU A 39 -19.84 8.56 14.32
N GLU A 40 -19.35 9.69 13.81
CA GLU A 40 -19.53 10.06 12.40
C GLU A 40 -18.88 9.05 11.45
N THR A 41 -17.66 8.59 11.78
CA THR A 41 -16.96 7.59 10.97
C THR A 41 -17.69 6.25 10.99
N ILE A 42 -18.22 5.83 12.15
CA ILE A 42 -19.02 4.60 12.27
C ILE A 42 -20.29 4.70 11.42
N GLU A 43 -21.02 5.81 11.50
CA GLU A 43 -22.23 6.03 10.70
C GLU A 43 -21.94 5.93 9.20
N LYS A 44 -20.86 6.58 8.73
CA LYS A 44 -20.42 6.48 7.33
C LYS A 44 -20.05 5.05 6.95
N ALA A 45 -19.31 4.35 7.83
CA ALA A 45 -18.89 2.97 7.61
C ALA A 45 -20.09 2.03 7.49
N GLU A 46 -21.04 2.09 8.41
CA GLU A 46 -22.27 1.25 8.38
C GLU A 46 -23.12 1.49 7.15
N ARG A 47 -23.20 2.74 6.70
CA ARG A 47 -23.96 3.11 5.50
C ARG A 47 -23.31 2.65 4.20
N LEU A 48 -21.97 2.75 4.08
CA LEU A 48 -21.26 2.56 2.81
C LEU A 48 -20.61 1.18 2.66
N ASN A 49 -20.21 0.54 3.77
CA ASN A 49 -19.50 -0.74 3.71
C ASN A 49 -20.31 -1.89 3.09
N PRO A 50 -21.65 -1.99 3.24
CA PRO A 50 -22.43 -3.05 2.56
C PRO A 50 -22.24 -3.03 1.03
N ARG A 51 -22.04 -1.84 0.44
CA ARG A 51 -21.75 -1.67 -0.97
C ARG A 51 -20.28 -1.93 -1.30
N LEU A 52 -19.35 -1.43 -0.48
CA LEU A 52 -17.91 -1.45 -0.76
C LEU A 52 -17.25 -2.78 -0.42
N ASN A 53 -17.74 -3.49 0.59
CA ASN A 53 -17.11 -4.67 1.20
C ASN A 53 -15.64 -4.40 1.62
N ALA A 54 -15.38 -3.22 2.15
CA ALA A 54 -14.05 -2.71 2.43
C ALA A 54 -13.59 -2.91 3.88
N ILE A 55 -14.54 -3.07 4.83
CA ILE A 55 -14.27 -3.27 6.26
C ILE A 55 -14.70 -4.69 6.62
N VAL A 56 -13.79 -5.49 7.21
CA VAL A 56 -14.00 -6.93 7.50
C VAL A 56 -14.09 -7.24 8.98
N SER A 57 -13.61 -6.38 9.85
CA SER A 57 -13.83 -6.49 11.29
C SER A 57 -13.92 -5.10 11.92
N THR A 58 -14.70 -5.01 13.00
CA THR A 58 -14.95 -3.75 13.72
C THR A 58 -14.68 -3.95 15.21
N ARG A 59 -14.37 -2.83 15.88
CA ARG A 59 -14.26 -2.72 17.34
C ARG A 59 -14.91 -1.41 17.82
N TYR A 60 -16.11 -1.15 17.29
CA TYR A 60 -16.80 0.12 17.49
C TYR A 60 -17.12 0.42 18.94
N GLU A 61 -17.54 -0.57 19.71
CA GLU A 61 -17.87 -0.39 21.13
C GLU A 61 -16.63 0.04 21.94
N GLU A 62 -15.50 -0.64 21.74
CA GLU A 62 -14.23 -0.30 22.39
C GLU A 62 -13.73 1.09 21.93
N ALA A 63 -13.84 1.39 20.64
CA ALA A 63 -13.43 2.68 20.08
C ALA A 63 -14.27 3.84 20.67
N ILE A 64 -15.57 3.65 20.85
CA ILE A 64 -16.46 4.61 21.51
C ILE A 64 -16.02 4.82 22.97
N GLU A 65 -15.72 3.76 23.72
CA GLU A 65 -15.26 3.85 25.10
C GLU A 65 -13.87 4.51 25.22
N GLU A 66 -12.96 4.24 24.26
CA GLU A 66 -11.67 4.91 24.14
C GLU A 66 -11.87 6.40 23.86
N ALA A 67 -12.74 6.74 22.92
CA ALA A 67 -13.04 8.14 22.55
C ALA A 67 -13.65 8.95 23.70
N LYS A 68 -14.54 8.34 24.50
CA LYS A 68 -15.12 8.97 25.72
C LYS A 68 -14.07 9.33 26.77
N LYS A 69 -13.03 8.48 26.89
CA LYS A 69 -11.96 8.62 27.89
C LYS A 69 -10.71 9.29 27.35
N PHE A 70 -10.72 9.68 26.07
CA PHE A 70 -9.55 10.20 25.38
C PHE A 70 -9.05 11.48 26.04
N GLN A 71 -7.76 11.48 26.40
CA GLN A 71 -7.10 12.66 26.96
C GLN A 71 -6.39 13.40 25.81
N VAL A 72 -6.88 14.58 25.49
CA VAL A 72 -6.30 15.42 24.45
C VAL A 72 -4.99 16.02 24.97
N ASN A 73 -3.89 15.65 24.35
CA ASN A 73 -2.55 16.16 24.58
C ASN A 73 -1.97 16.68 23.25
N ASP A 74 -0.65 16.86 23.18
CA ASP A 74 0.06 17.32 21.97
C ASP A 74 0.22 16.21 20.88
N GLN A 75 -0.63 15.19 20.91
CA GLN A 75 -0.61 14.11 19.91
C GLN A 75 -0.98 14.68 18.53
N PRO A 76 -0.18 14.40 17.49
CA PRO A 76 -0.37 15.00 16.16
C PRO A 76 -1.69 14.62 15.50
N PHE A 77 -2.25 13.45 15.83
CA PHE A 77 -3.52 12.94 15.31
C PHE A 77 -4.52 12.66 16.44
N ALA A 78 -4.57 13.56 17.44
CA ALA A 78 -5.41 13.43 18.61
C ALA A 78 -6.88 13.13 18.28
N GLY A 79 -7.35 11.94 18.65
CA GLY A 79 -8.73 11.50 18.52
C GLY A 79 -9.20 11.19 17.09
N VAL A 80 -8.30 11.15 16.10
CA VAL A 80 -8.65 10.82 14.70
C VAL A 80 -8.96 9.35 14.56
N PRO A 81 -10.13 8.97 13.98
CA PRO A 81 -10.47 7.58 13.72
C PRO A 81 -9.63 6.98 12.58
N LEU A 82 -9.20 5.73 12.75
CA LEU A 82 -8.35 5.02 11.79
C LEU A 82 -8.75 3.55 11.68
N PHE A 83 -8.66 2.97 10.46
CA PHE A 83 -8.74 1.53 10.26
C PHE A 83 -7.37 0.96 9.94
N LEU A 84 -7.07 -0.21 10.50
CA LEU A 84 -5.90 -1.00 10.18
C LEU A 84 -6.18 -1.88 8.97
N LYS A 85 -5.13 -2.29 8.26
CA LYS A 85 -5.23 -3.36 7.25
C LYS A 85 -5.33 -4.72 7.96
N ASP A 86 -6.07 -5.66 7.40
CA ASP A 86 -6.17 -7.03 7.92
C ASP A 86 -4.95 -7.90 7.58
N LEU A 87 -3.77 -7.29 7.54
CA LEU A 87 -2.48 -7.93 7.22
C LEU A 87 -1.32 -7.14 7.82
N GLY A 88 -0.53 -7.78 8.69
CA GLY A 88 0.75 -7.24 9.19
C GLY A 88 0.63 -6.01 10.10
N GLN A 89 -0.56 -5.75 10.63
CA GLN A 89 -0.86 -4.61 11.51
C GLN A 89 -1.61 -5.13 12.76
N GLU A 90 -0.99 -6.05 13.49
CA GLU A 90 -1.56 -6.70 14.65
C GLU A 90 -1.81 -5.70 15.78
N LYS A 91 -3.01 -5.76 16.37
CA LYS A 91 -3.39 -5.11 17.63
C LYS A 91 -3.83 -6.19 18.61
N LYS A 92 -3.16 -6.31 19.74
CA LYS A 92 -3.46 -7.33 20.76
C LYS A 92 -4.94 -7.33 21.13
N GLY A 93 -5.52 -8.53 21.20
CA GLY A 93 -6.92 -8.74 21.58
C GLY A 93 -7.93 -8.50 20.46
N THR A 94 -7.50 -8.18 19.24
CA THR A 94 -8.40 -7.98 18.09
C THR A 94 -8.23 -9.09 17.05
N PRO A 95 -9.28 -9.44 16.26
CA PRO A 95 -9.15 -10.37 15.16
C PRO A 95 -8.22 -9.84 14.06
N CYS A 96 -7.49 -10.74 13.39
CA CYS A 96 -6.71 -10.46 12.19
C CYS A 96 -6.69 -11.72 11.33
N THR A 97 -7.39 -11.69 10.19
CA THR A 97 -7.59 -12.90 9.39
C THR A 97 -6.56 -13.08 8.29
N TYR A 98 -5.75 -12.06 7.98
CA TYR A 98 -4.83 -12.03 6.83
C TYR A 98 -5.53 -12.36 5.49
N GLY A 99 -6.86 -12.16 5.42
CA GLY A 99 -7.72 -12.57 4.30
C GLY A 99 -7.88 -14.08 4.16
N SER A 100 -7.40 -14.89 5.11
CA SER A 100 -7.32 -16.35 5.02
C SER A 100 -8.32 -17.05 5.94
N ARG A 101 -8.99 -18.09 5.40
CA ARG A 101 -9.87 -18.97 6.20
C ARG A 101 -9.13 -19.68 7.34
N LEU A 102 -7.82 -19.90 7.21
CA LEU A 102 -6.99 -20.50 8.24
C LEU A 102 -6.95 -19.65 9.51
N PHE A 103 -7.05 -18.34 9.37
CA PHE A 103 -6.97 -17.37 10.46
C PHE A 103 -8.31 -16.73 10.82
N LYS A 104 -9.43 -17.27 10.33
CA LYS A 104 -10.77 -16.66 10.54
C LYS A 104 -11.11 -16.38 12.01
N ASP A 105 -10.62 -17.21 12.92
CA ASP A 105 -10.87 -17.11 14.37
C ASP A 105 -9.61 -16.66 15.15
N TYR A 106 -8.56 -16.21 14.45
CA TYR A 106 -7.32 -15.80 15.10
C TYR A 106 -7.47 -14.44 15.77
N ILE A 107 -7.05 -14.37 17.03
CA ILE A 107 -6.98 -13.14 17.84
C ILE A 107 -5.50 -12.80 18.06
N CYS A 108 -5.10 -11.58 17.73
CA CYS A 108 -3.72 -11.12 17.89
C CYS A 108 -3.25 -11.20 19.35
N HIS A 109 -2.09 -11.81 19.58
CA HIS A 109 -1.50 -11.97 20.92
C HIS A 109 -0.63 -10.78 21.34
N GLU A 110 -0.16 -10.01 20.38
CA GLU A 110 0.66 -8.82 20.60
C GLU A 110 0.27 -7.67 19.67
N THR A 111 0.76 -6.46 19.95
CA THR A 111 0.57 -5.28 19.09
C THR A 111 1.88 -5.00 18.36
N SER A 112 1.82 -4.88 17.03
CA SER A 112 2.99 -4.54 16.21
C SER A 112 3.53 -3.14 16.56
N HIS A 113 4.83 -2.92 16.34
CA HIS A 113 5.46 -1.62 16.61
C HIS A 113 4.82 -0.49 15.81
N PHE A 114 4.43 -0.77 14.56
CA PHE A 114 3.71 0.18 13.72
C PHE A 114 2.37 0.61 14.34
N VAL A 115 1.56 -0.35 14.80
CA VAL A 115 0.27 -0.05 15.42
C VAL A 115 0.42 0.66 16.76
N LYS A 116 1.40 0.25 17.61
CA LYS A 116 1.72 0.97 18.85
C LYS A 116 2.02 2.43 18.56
N ARG A 117 2.83 2.69 17.51
CA ARG A 117 3.16 4.05 17.12
C ARG A 117 1.95 4.85 16.68
N LEU A 118 1.03 4.26 15.91
CA LEU A 118 -0.22 4.92 15.54
C LEU A 118 -1.07 5.29 16.77
N GLU A 119 -1.18 4.41 17.76
CA GLU A 119 -1.89 4.68 19.01
C GLU A 119 -1.22 5.81 19.81
N GLU A 120 0.11 5.83 19.89
CA GLU A 120 0.89 6.91 20.52
C GLU A 120 0.67 8.27 19.83
N LEU A 121 0.48 8.27 18.51
CA LEU A 121 0.19 9.48 17.73
C LEU A 121 -1.24 10.00 17.95
N GLY A 122 -2.08 9.27 18.68
CA GLY A 122 -3.42 9.67 19.08
C GLY A 122 -4.55 9.15 18.22
N PHE A 123 -4.29 8.22 17.29
CA PHE A 123 -5.35 7.58 16.52
C PHE A 123 -6.22 6.65 17.39
N ILE A 124 -7.52 6.66 17.10
CA ILE A 124 -8.48 5.70 17.66
C ILE A 124 -8.77 4.64 16.59
N ILE A 125 -8.43 3.39 16.88
CA ILE A 125 -8.59 2.29 15.92
C ILE A 125 -10.02 1.77 15.94
N LEU A 126 -10.69 1.73 14.76
CA LEU A 126 -12.09 1.33 14.61
C LEU A 126 -12.30 -0.10 14.11
N GLY A 127 -11.28 -0.71 13.52
CA GLY A 127 -11.40 -2.04 12.92
C GLY A 127 -10.34 -2.28 11.84
N ARG A 128 -10.67 -3.20 10.90
CA ARG A 128 -9.74 -3.63 9.84
C ARG A 128 -10.37 -3.59 8.47
N THR A 129 -9.55 -3.25 7.49
CA THR A 129 -9.92 -3.20 6.07
C THR A 129 -9.56 -4.47 5.35
N ASN A 130 -10.36 -4.83 4.35
CA ASN A 130 -10.23 -6.02 3.53
C ASN A 130 -8.94 -6.03 2.69
N THR A 131 -8.40 -7.23 2.49
CA THR A 131 -7.16 -7.52 1.75
C THR A 131 -7.28 -8.91 1.10
N PRO A 132 -6.59 -9.22 0.00
CA PRO A 132 -6.52 -10.60 -0.49
C PRO A 132 -5.74 -11.48 0.48
N GLU A 133 -5.88 -12.79 0.37
CA GLU A 133 -5.19 -13.75 1.22
C GLU A 133 -3.68 -13.49 1.23
N PHE A 134 -3.09 -13.23 2.42
CA PHE A 134 -1.68 -12.89 2.67
C PHE A 134 -1.11 -11.75 1.82
N GLY A 135 -1.96 -10.99 1.13
CA GLY A 135 -1.54 -9.85 0.33
C GLY A 135 -0.84 -10.19 -0.98
N TYR A 136 -0.98 -11.40 -1.50
CA TYR A 136 -0.27 -11.84 -2.71
C TYR A 136 -0.77 -11.21 -4.01
N LYS A 137 -2.00 -10.67 -4.03
CA LYS A 137 -2.62 -10.13 -5.25
C LYS A 137 -2.65 -8.60 -5.25
N MET A 138 -2.69 -8.01 -6.45
CA MET A 138 -2.89 -6.57 -6.67
C MET A 138 -4.37 -6.18 -6.81
N VAL A 139 -5.27 -7.11 -6.47
CA VAL A 139 -6.70 -6.92 -6.24
C VAL A 139 -7.07 -7.44 -4.86
N SER A 140 -8.12 -6.91 -4.25
CA SER A 140 -8.61 -7.35 -2.94
C SER A 140 -9.89 -8.16 -3.12
N ASP A 141 -9.76 -9.49 -3.05
CA ASP A 141 -10.81 -10.44 -3.40
C ASP A 141 -10.70 -11.76 -2.61
N ALA A 142 -10.25 -11.70 -1.34
CA ALA A 142 -10.14 -12.88 -0.48
C ALA A 142 -11.43 -13.71 -0.48
N HIS A 143 -11.32 -15.02 -0.67
CA HIS A 143 -12.49 -15.91 -0.61
C HIS A 143 -13.23 -15.84 0.74
N LEU A 144 -12.50 -15.53 1.81
CA LEU A 144 -13.09 -15.41 3.15
C LEU A 144 -14.07 -14.24 3.24
N HIS A 145 -13.77 -13.11 2.60
CA HIS A 145 -14.49 -11.86 2.77
C HIS A 145 -15.22 -11.41 1.49
N GLY A 146 -14.81 -11.91 0.33
CA GLY A 146 -15.28 -11.45 -0.98
C GLY A 146 -14.53 -10.18 -1.47
N PRO A 147 -14.80 -9.77 -2.73
CA PRO A 147 -14.08 -8.68 -3.39
C PRO A 147 -14.42 -7.30 -2.81
N VAL A 148 -13.42 -6.42 -2.79
CA VAL A 148 -13.59 -5.00 -2.50
C VAL A 148 -14.02 -4.27 -3.77
N ARG A 149 -15.11 -3.51 -3.67
CA ARG A 149 -15.63 -2.72 -4.79
C ARG A 149 -15.06 -1.31 -4.79
N HIS A 150 -14.81 -0.81 -5.98
CA HIS A 150 -14.40 0.57 -6.17
C HIS A 150 -15.51 1.54 -5.73
N PHE A 151 -15.14 2.68 -5.15
CA PHE A 151 -16.11 3.59 -4.54
C PHE A 151 -17.10 4.21 -5.55
N SER A 152 -16.76 4.35 -6.82
CA SER A 152 -17.60 4.92 -7.87
C SER A 152 -18.23 3.90 -8.82
N ASP A 153 -17.68 2.67 -8.92
CA ASP A 153 -18.19 1.60 -9.80
C ASP A 153 -18.01 0.22 -9.14
N GLU A 154 -19.10 -0.41 -8.74
CA GLU A 154 -19.10 -1.71 -8.05
C GLU A 154 -18.63 -2.88 -8.93
N THR A 155 -18.60 -2.73 -10.25
CA THR A 155 -18.10 -3.74 -11.20
C THR A 155 -16.59 -3.76 -11.30
N VAL A 156 -15.92 -2.75 -10.69
CA VAL A 156 -14.48 -2.54 -10.68
C VAL A 156 -13.92 -2.87 -9.30
N ASN A 157 -12.74 -3.50 -9.24
CA ASN A 157 -12.01 -3.77 -8.01
C ASN A 157 -11.27 -2.52 -7.54
N ALA A 158 -11.22 -2.28 -6.23
CA ALA A 158 -10.48 -1.16 -5.65
C ALA A 158 -8.96 -1.33 -5.69
N GLY A 159 -8.45 -2.39 -6.35
CA GLY A 159 -7.04 -2.73 -6.35
C GLY A 159 -6.61 -3.45 -5.07
N GLY A 160 -5.31 -3.64 -4.91
CA GLY A 160 -4.76 -4.41 -3.80
C GLY A 160 -3.26 -4.23 -3.57
N SER A 161 -2.79 -4.82 -2.51
CA SER A 161 -3.55 -5.60 -1.52
C SER A 161 -4.22 -4.73 -0.45
N SER A 162 -4.06 -3.38 -0.43
CA SER A 162 -4.75 -2.47 0.50
C SER A 162 -6.02 -1.86 -0.12
N GLY A 163 -6.81 -2.67 -0.85
CA GLY A 163 -8.00 -2.19 -1.55
C GLY A 163 -9.11 -1.71 -0.60
N GLY A 164 -9.32 -2.42 0.51
CA GLY A 164 -10.27 -1.98 1.53
C GLY A 164 -9.90 -0.61 2.12
N ALA A 165 -8.62 -0.38 2.40
CA ALA A 165 -8.13 0.92 2.86
C ALA A 165 -8.37 2.02 1.82
N ALA A 166 -8.08 1.74 0.53
CA ALA A 166 -8.32 2.69 -0.54
C ALA A 166 -9.82 3.03 -0.71
N ALA A 167 -10.67 2.02 -0.71
CA ALA A 167 -12.10 2.21 -0.88
C ALA A 167 -12.72 3.07 0.22
N ILE A 168 -12.33 2.88 1.51
CA ILE A 168 -12.89 3.68 2.61
C ILE A 168 -12.39 5.13 2.60
N VAL A 169 -11.12 5.36 2.20
CA VAL A 169 -10.58 6.72 2.10
C VAL A 169 -11.20 7.45 0.92
N ALA A 170 -11.28 6.83 -0.26
CA ALA A 170 -11.90 7.42 -1.43
C ALA A 170 -13.38 7.73 -1.22
N ALA A 171 -14.12 6.85 -0.53
CA ALA A 171 -15.52 7.04 -0.20
C ALA A 171 -15.78 8.06 0.95
N GLY A 172 -14.75 8.65 1.55
CA GLY A 172 -14.88 9.63 2.64
C GLY A 172 -15.32 9.03 3.97
N ILE A 173 -15.16 7.72 4.19
CA ILE A 173 -15.46 7.07 5.48
C ILE A 173 -14.41 7.50 6.52
N SER A 174 -13.14 7.47 6.15
CA SER A 174 -12.02 7.87 6.99
C SER A 174 -11.09 8.81 6.23
N PRO A 175 -10.46 9.80 6.88
CA PRO A 175 -9.57 10.74 6.20
C PRO A 175 -8.29 10.06 5.68
N MET A 176 -7.86 9.01 6.34
CA MET A 176 -6.75 8.13 5.96
C MET A 176 -6.99 6.72 6.48
N SER A 177 -6.28 5.75 5.96
CA SER A 177 -6.32 4.37 6.45
C SER A 177 -4.95 3.73 6.38
N ALA A 178 -4.60 2.95 7.40
CA ALA A 178 -3.34 2.22 7.43
C ALA A 178 -3.28 1.17 6.31
N ALA A 179 -2.11 1.02 5.71
CA ALA A 179 -1.87 0.19 4.53
C ALA A 179 -0.45 -0.39 4.58
N SER A 180 -0.16 -1.36 3.72
CA SER A 180 1.18 -1.94 3.56
C SER A 180 1.51 -2.15 2.09
N ASP A 181 2.80 -2.17 1.76
CA ASP A 181 3.30 -2.27 0.37
C ASP A 181 4.48 -3.24 0.33
N GLY A 182 4.26 -4.43 -0.22
CA GLY A 182 5.30 -5.44 -0.44
C GLY A 182 5.73 -5.56 -1.90
N GLY A 183 4.86 -5.11 -2.83
CA GLY A 183 5.10 -5.12 -4.27
C GLY A 183 4.36 -4.01 -5.02
N GLY A 184 3.74 -3.06 -4.28
CA GLY A 184 2.90 -2.01 -4.84
C GLY A 184 1.59 -1.79 -4.08
N SER A 185 1.37 -2.51 -2.99
CA SER A 185 0.07 -2.60 -2.33
C SER A 185 -0.41 -1.35 -1.57
N ILE A 186 0.35 -0.26 -1.54
CA ILE A 186 -0.11 1.10 -1.24
C ILE A 186 -0.34 1.85 -2.55
N ARG A 187 0.64 1.84 -3.45
CA ARG A 187 0.68 2.68 -4.65
C ARG A 187 -0.35 2.26 -5.70
N VAL A 188 -0.52 0.96 -5.94
CA VAL A 188 -1.52 0.42 -6.88
C VAL A 188 -2.94 0.83 -6.48
N PRO A 189 -3.45 0.52 -5.27
CA PRO A 189 -4.78 0.96 -4.89
C PRO A 189 -4.90 2.49 -4.74
N ALA A 190 -3.80 3.22 -4.43
CA ALA A 190 -3.81 4.68 -4.49
C ALA A 190 -4.09 5.20 -5.90
N SER A 191 -3.38 4.66 -6.92
CA SER A 191 -3.60 5.01 -8.33
C SER A 191 -5.03 4.72 -8.77
N HIS A 192 -5.53 3.53 -8.45
CA HIS A 192 -6.87 3.09 -8.85
C HIS A 192 -8.00 3.91 -8.20
N ASN A 193 -7.81 4.46 -7.01
CA ASN A 193 -8.86 5.17 -6.27
C ASN A 193 -8.64 6.70 -6.20
N GLY A 194 -7.68 7.24 -6.92
CA GLY A 194 -7.43 8.68 -6.94
C GLY A 194 -6.84 9.22 -5.63
N LEU A 195 -6.00 8.45 -4.95
CA LEU A 195 -5.42 8.78 -3.64
C LEU A 195 -3.91 9.00 -3.72
N ILE A 196 -3.34 9.56 -2.67
CA ILE A 196 -1.91 9.63 -2.47
C ILE A 196 -1.45 8.34 -1.78
N GLY A 197 -0.47 7.66 -2.38
CA GLY A 197 0.13 6.45 -1.84
C GLY A 197 1.64 6.55 -1.75
N LEU A 198 2.17 6.86 -0.57
CA LEU A 198 3.61 6.86 -0.31
C LEU A 198 4.06 5.48 0.17
N LYS A 199 5.01 4.89 -0.55
CA LYS A 199 5.87 3.82 -0.05
C LYS A 199 7.17 4.44 0.48
N PRO A 200 7.38 4.53 1.80
CA PRO A 200 8.61 5.10 2.34
C PRO A 200 9.83 4.23 2.02
N THR A 201 11.01 4.77 2.22
CA THR A 201 12.27 4.03 2.17
C THR A 201 12.22 2.84 3.13
N ARG A 202 12.75 1.68 2.72
CA ARG A 202 12.94 0.53 3.61
C ARG A 202 13.68 0.95 4.88
N GLY A 203 13.13 0.59 6.05
CA GLY A 203 13.68 0.96 7.36
C GLY A 203 13.25 2.32 7.90
N ARG A 204 12.42 3.10 7.16
CA ARG A 204 11.93 4.41 7.59
C ARG A 204 10.87 4.34 8.69
N VAL A 205 9.99 3.36 8.66
CA VAL A 205 8.86 3.22 9.58
C VAL A 205 9.01 1.97 10.45
N PRO A 206 8.37 1.91 11.62
CA PRO A 206 8.51 0.78 12.53
C PRO A 206 8.06 -0.54 11.90
N VAL A 207 8.82 -1.60 12.14
CA VAL A 207 8.53 -2.99 11.81
C VAL A 207 8.72 -3.89 13.04
N GLY A 208 8.17 -5.09 13.04
CA GLY A 208 8.24 -6.01 14.18
C GLY A 208 7.10 -5.81 15.20
N PRO A 209 7.17 -6.49 16.34
CA PRO A 209 8.27 -7.35 16.81
C PRO A 209 8.35 -8.70 16.07
N GLY A 210 9.43 -9.43 16.30
CA GLY A 210 9.60 -10.82 15.84
C GLY A 210 9.96 -11.02 14.37
N SER A 211 9.62 -10.07 13.47
CA SER A 211 10.01 -10.11 12.06
C SER A 211 10.35 -8.70 11.56
N TYR A 212 11.54 -8.55 10.99
CA TYR A 212 12.08 -7.29 10.47
C TYR A 212 12.45 -7.37 8.98
N ARG A 213 12.17 -8.52 8.33
CA ARG A 213 12.60 -8.83 6.95
C ARG A 213 11.46 -9.36 6.09
N GLY A 214 10.21 -9.00 6.33
CA GLY A 214 9.09 -9.52 5.53
C GLY A 214 9.38 -9.42 4.02
N TRP A 215 9.32 -10.54 3.32
CA TRP A 215 9.76 -10.73 1.93
C TRP A 215 11.16 -10.15 1.70
N ASN A 216 12.12 -10.66 2.47
CA ASN A 216 13.51 -10.19 2.47
C ASN A 216 13.65 -8.66 2.60
N GLY A 217 12.73 -8.01 3.30
CA GLY A 217 12.70 -6.56 3.51
C GLY A 217 11.97 -5.77 2.41
N ALA A 218 11.26 -6.41 1.50
CA ALA A 218 10.46 -5.70 0.50
C ALA A 218 9.22 -5.01 1.11
N THR A 219 8.69 -5.52 2.23
CA THR A 219 7.46 -4.99 2.82
C THR A 219 7.71 -3.75 3.66
N VAL A 220 6.84 -2.75 3.50
CA VAL A 220 6.79 -1.53 4.32
C VAL A 220 5.35 -1.26 4.76
N GLN A 221 5.21 -0.60 5.92
CA GLN A 221 3.93 -0.13 6.43
C GLN A 221 3.80 1.37 6.17
N PHE A 222 2.60 1.86 5.88
CA PHE A 222 2.28 3.29 5.88
C PHE A 222 0.77 3.50 5.88
N ALA A 223 0.26 4.49 5.12
CA ALA A 223 -1.16 4.76 4.95
C ALA A 223 -1.49 5.25 3.54
N LEU A 224 -2.78 5.17 3.19
CA LEU A 224 -3.40 5.90 2.08
C LEU A 224 -4.00 7.19 2.61
N THR A 225 -3.80 8.30 1.91
CA THR A 225 -4.21 9.63 2.31
C THR A 225 -4.83 10.40 1.14
N LYS A 226 -5.55 11.49 1.44
CA LYS A 226 -6.06 12.42 0.43
C LYS A 226 -5.13 13.61 0.21
N THR A 227 -4.42 14.08 1.23
CA THR A 227 -3.60 15.30 1.17
C THR A 227 -2.12 15.03 1.40
N VAL A 228 -1.27 15.84 0.77
CA VAL A 228 0.18 15.80 0.99
C VAL A 228 0.52 16.18 2.42
N ARG A 229 -0.26 17.07 3.03
CA ARG A 229 -0.10 17.46 4.44
C ARG A 229 -0.23 16.28 5.38
N ASP A 230 -1.26 15.45 5.22
CA ASP A 230 -1.43 14.23 6.03
C ASP A 230 -0.30 13.23 5.80
N THR A 231 0.08 13.00 4.54
CA THR A 231 1.19 12.11 4.19
C THR A 231 2.49 12.55 4.87
N ARG A 232 2.83 13.84 4.79
CA ARG A 232 4.04 14.43 5.37
C ARG A 232 4.03 14.34 6.89
N ASN A 233 2.94 14.75 7.53
CA ASN A 233 2.80 14.71 8.99
C ASN A 233 2.89 13.28 9.52
N LEU A 234 2.21 12.32 8.85
CA LEU A 234 2.28 10.93 9.24
C LEU A 234 3.71 10.38 9.10
N LEU A 235 4.41 10.67 7.99
CA LEU A 235 5.80 10.25 7.80
C LEU A 235 6.72 10.83 8.86
N TRP A 236 6.59 12.13 9.16
CA TRP A 236 7.40 12.80 10.19
C TRP A 236 7.28 12.12 11.54
N HIS A 237 6.07 11.78 11.93
CA HIS A 237 5.81 11.22 13.25
C HIS A 237 5.98 9.68 13.32
N LEU A 238 5.91 8.97 12.19
CA LEU A 238 6.16 7.52 12.12
C LEU A 238 7.63 7.16 11.97
N GLN A 239 8.47 8.05 11.44
CA GLN A 239 9.86 7.70 11.15
C GLN A 239 10.60 7.21 12.40
N THR A 240 11.49 6.25 12.18
CA THR A 240 12.27 5.61 13.25
C THR A 240 13.64 5.18 12.75
N CYS A 241 14.57 4.95 13.68
CA CYS A 241 15.82 4.25 13.43
C CYS A 241 15.86 3.04 14.36
N GLN A 242 15.45 1.88 13.85
CA GLN A 242 15.44 0.62 14.62
C GLN A 242 16.77 -0.10 14.46
N LEU A 243 17.59 -0.13 15.53
CA LEU A 243 18.90 -0.77 15.51
C LEU A 243 18.85 -2.30 15.45
N GLU A 244 17.73 -2.88 15.90
CA GLU A 244 17.46 -4.32 15.81
C GLU A 244 17.03 -4.74 14.38
N SER A 245 16.65 -3.79 13.54
CA SER A 245 16.35 -4.05 12.13
C SER A 245 17.64 -4.15 11.30
N PRO A 246 17.70 -5.06 10.30
CA PRO A 246 18.86 -5.10 9.38
C PRO A 246 18.90 -3.92 8.40
N PHE A 247 17.91 -3.03 8.43
CA PHE A 247 17.80 -1.88 7.53
C PHE A 247 17.69 -0.56 8.31
N PRO A 248 18.66 -0.23 9.20
CA PRO A 248 18.62 1.05 9.91
C PRO A 248 18.78 2.20 8.91
N LEU A 249 17.99 3.26 9.09
CA LEU A 249 18.02 4.42 8.21
C LEU A 249 18.07 5.70 9.05
N PRO A 250 18.95 6.67 8.72
CA PRO A 250 18.98 7.96 9.40
C PRO A 250 17.64 8.68 9.32
N LEU A 251 17.27 9.39 10.40
CA LEU A 251 16.04 10.18 10.43
C LEU A 251 16.11 11.35 9.44
N LEU A 252 14.97 11.69 8.83
CA LEU A 252 14.81 12.91 8.06
C LEU A 252 14.90 14.11 8.99
N GLN A 253 15.58 15.15 8.53
CA GLN A 253 15.59 16.43 9.24
C GLN A 253 14.32 17.20 8.94
N LYS A 254 13.78 17.89 9.96
CA LYS A 254 12.52 18.64 9.83
C LYS A 254 12.62 19.72 8.75
N GLU A 255 13.73 20.41 8.71
CA GLU A 255 14.02 21.49 7.78
C GLU A 255 13.97 21.03 6.33
N ASN A 256 14.41 19.79 6.05
CA ASN A 256 14.35 19.20 4.71
C ASN A 256 12.94 18.72 4.38
N LEU A 257 12.30 17.97 5.29
CA LEU A 257 10.99 17.37 5.05
C LEU A 257 9.87 18.42 4.87
N PHE A 258 9.97 19.57 5.53
CA PHE A 258 9.00 20.67 5.46
C PHE A 258 9.49 21.83 4.57
N SER A 259 10.58 21.64 3.81
CA SER A 259 11.03 22.62 2.81
C SER A 259 10.08 22.62 1.62
N SER A 260 9.72 23.83 1.17
CA SER A 260 8.96 24.05 -0.07
C SER A 260 9.83 24.53 -1.25
N LYS A 261 11.16 24.57 -1.07
CA LYS A 261 12.08 25.15 -2.06
C LYS A 261 13.25 24.25 -2.36
N LEU A 262 13.54 24.09 -3.63
CA LEU A 262 14.81 23.57 -4.13
C LEU A 262 15.80 24.69 -4.42
N ASN A 263 17.07 24.42 -4.17
CA ASN A 263 18.16 25.36 -4.42
C ASN A 263 18.66 25.31 -5.88
N ARG A 264 18.16 24.39 -6.69
CA ARG A 264 18.52 24.18 -8.09
C ARG A 264 17.40 23.46 -8.87
N PRO A 265 17.38 23.57 -10.22
CA PRO A 265 16.51 22.74 -11.05
C PRO A 265 16.77 21.23 -10.82
N LEU A 266 15.71 20.42 -10.90
CA LEU A 266 15.79 18.98 -10.85
C LEU A 266 16.11 18.40 -12.24
N LYS A 267 16.77 17.24 -12.22
CA LYS A 267 16.87 16.34 -13.36
C LYS A 267 15.90 15.20 -13.19
N VAL A 268 14.96 15.07 -14.11
CA VAL A 268 13.88 14.06 -14.08
C VAL A 268 14.11 13.04 -15.17
N GLY A 269 14.25 11.77 -14.80
CA GLY A 269 14.32 10.66 -15.74
C GLY A 269 12.92 10.05 -15.95
N MET A 270 12.37 10.12 -17.17
CA MET A 270 11.09 9.49 -17.49
C MET A 270 11.30 8.06 -17.97
N LEU A 271 10.64 7.07 -17.33
CA LEU A 271 10.71 5.65 -17.69
C LEU A 271 9.30 5.13 -18.03
N LEU A 272 9.00 5.06 -19.32
CA LEU A 272 7.70 4.64 -19.85
C LEU A 272 7.69 3.21 -20.38
N LYS A 273 8.87 2.67 -20.72
CA LYS A 273 8.97 1.32 -21.26
C LYS A 273 8.42 0.31 -20.27
N HIS A 274 7.48 -0.53 -20.74
CA HIS A 274 6.89 -1.59 -19.92
C HIS A 274 7.95 -2.63 -19.51
N PRO A 275 8.19 -2.86 -18.19
CA PRO A 275 9.35 -3.63 -17.72
C PRO A 275 9.39 -5.10 -18.16
N ILE A 276 8.23 -5.70 -18.48
CA ILE A 276 8.12 -7.11 -18.88
C ILE A 276 7.68 -7.28 -20.36
N GLY A 277 7.74 -6.20 -21.16
CA GLY A 277 7.42 -6.26 -22.59
C GLY A 277 5.94 -6.13 -22.95
N GLY A 278 5.05 -5.90 -21.97
CA GLY A 278 3.64 -5.59 -22.19
C GLY A 278 3.40 -4.18 -22.74
N LYS A 279 2.18 -3.69 -22.62
CA LYS A 279 1.78 -2.35 -23.10
C LYS A 279 1.28 -1.49 -21.94
N VAL A 280 1.70 -0.24 -21.92
CA VAL A 280 1.06 0.82 -21.14
C VAL A 280 -0.10 1.36 -21.95
N SER A 281 -1.27 1.55 -21.35
CA SER A 281 -2.41 2.12 -22.04
C SER A 281 -2.10 3.56 -22.50
N SER A 282 -2.66 3.95 -23.65
CA SER A 282 -2.43 5.30 -24.21
C SER A 282 -2.84 6.41 -23.26
N GLU A 283 -3.86 6.20 -22.44
CA GLU A 283 -4.33 7.18 -21.45
C GLU A 283 -3.32 7.35 -20.32
N VAL A 284 -2.76 6.26 -19.81
CA VAL A 284 -1.71 6.31 -18.78
C VAL A 284 -0.44 6.95 -19.33
N GLU A 285 0.00 6.54 -20.54
CA GLU A 285 1.15 7.15 -21.19
C GLU A 285 0.97 8.67 -21.39
N GLN A 286 -0.21 9.10 -21.84
CA GLN A 286 -0.53 10.50 -22.02
C GLN A 286 -0.43 11.28 -20.70
N VAL A 287 -0.94 10.75 -19.60
CA VAL A 287 -0.86 11.38 -18.28
C VAL A 287 0.60 11.53 -17.83
N VAL A 288 1.43 10.50 -18.00
CA VAL A 288 2.86 10.57 -17.63
C VAL A 288 3.58 11.63 -18.48
N ARG A 289 3.33 11.69 -19.80
CA ARG A 289 3.92 12.71 -20.67
C ARG A 289 3.43 14.13 -20.34
N GLN A 290 2.18 14.29 -19.90
CA GLN A 290 1.68 15.58 -19.41
C GLN A 290 2.43 16.02 -18.13
N MET A 291 2.75 15.09 -17.21
CA MET A 291 3.53 15.41 -16.03
C MET A 291 5.00 15.68 -16.37
N ALA A 292 5.57 14.99 -17.34
CA ALA A 292 6.90 15.34 -17.88
C ALA A 292 6.91 16.77 -18.41
N LYS A 293 5.89 17.17 -19.17
CA LYS A 293 5.74 18.54 -19.67
C LYS A 293 5.53 19.57 -18.54
N LYS A 294 4.80 19.19 -17.47
CA LYS A 294 4.65 20.04 -16.28
C LYS A 294 6.01 20.30 -15.63
N PHE A 295 6.85 19.28 -15.47
CA PHE A 295 8.21 19.46 -14.95
C PHE A 295 9.05 20.43 -15.82
N GLU A 296 8.97 20.33 -17.16
CA GLU A 296 9.66 21.27 -18.06
C GLU A 296 9.15 22.70 -17.88
N LEU A 297 7.81 22.89 -17.74
CA LEU A 297 7.21 24.21 -17.50
C LEU A 297 7.61 24.80 -16.15
N ASP A 298 7.87 23.96 -15.15
CA ASP A 298 8.39 24.35 -13.84
C ASP A 298 9.90 24.65 -13.87
N GLY A 299 10.55 24.52 -15.03
CA GLY A 299 11.96 24.83 -15.24
C GLY A 299 12.91 23.68 -14.90
N TYR A 300 12.44 22.44 -14.86
CA TYR A 300 13.24 21.24 -14.62
C TYR A 300 13.69 20.57 -15.92
N GLU A 301 14.82 19.87 -15.86
CA GLU A 301 15.34 19.10 -16.99
C GLU A 301 14.68 17.73 -17.04
N VAL A 302 13.98 17.39 -18.14
CA VAL A 302 13.36 16.07 -18.33
C VAL A 302 14.02 15.34 -19.48
N SER A 303 14.35 14.08 -19.28
CA SER A 303 14.80 13.19 -20.37
C SER A 303 14.19 11.81 -20.25
N GLU A 304 13.89 11.19 -21.39
CA GLU A 304 13.40 9.81 -21.44
C GLU A 304 14.57 8.83 -21.28
N ILE A 305 14.43 7.85 -20.37
CA ILE A 305 15.40 6.79 -20.17
C ILE A 305 15.13 5.71 -21.22
N ALA A 306 16.02 5.59 -22.21
CA ALA A 306 15.84 4.69 -23.35
C ALA A 306 15.98 3.20 -22.96
N GLU A 307 16.88 2.90 -22.02
CA GLU A 307 17.15 1.53 -21.59
C GLU A 307 16.90 1.39 -20.08
N ASP A 308 16.05 0.42 -19.74
CA ASP A 308 15.83 0.03 -18.35
C ASP A 308 17.04 -0.77 -17.86
N PRO A 309 17.73 -0.37 -16.79
CA PRO A 309 18.91 -1.09 -16.29
C PRO A 309 18.56 -2.45 -15.64
N ILE A 310 17.27 -2.77 -15.49
CA ILE A 310 16.82 -3.97 -14.81
C ILE A 310 15.92 -4.79 -15.73
N ASN A 311 16.22 -6.10 -15.86
CA ASN A 311 15.29 -7.03 -16.49
C ASN A 311 14.07 -7.25 -15.59
N GLY A 312 12.92 -6.74 -16.01
CA GLY A 312 11.70 -6.78 -15.21
C GLY A 312 11.14 -8.20 -15.00
N ILE A 313 11.30 -9.09 -15.99
CA ILE A 313 10.85 -10.50 -15.88
C ILE A 313 11.66 -11.23 -14.80
N GLU A 314 12.98 -11.13 -14.83
CA GLU A 314 13.86 -11.77 -13.85
C GLU A 314 13.62 -11.19 -12.44
N LEU A 315 13.41 -9.88 -12.34
CA LEU A 315 13.07 -9.21 -11.08
C LEU A 315 11.77 -9.79 -10.49
N GLN A 316 10.72 -9.93 -11.30
CA GLN A 316 9.42 -10.46 -10.86
C GLN A 316 9.50 -11.92 -10.47
N LYS A 317 10.17 -12.76 -11.28
CA LYS A 317 10.38 -14.18 -10.96
C LYS A 317 11.16 -14.35 -9.65
N GLY A 318 12.21 -13.56 -9.44
CA GLY A 318 12.96 -13.53 -8.19
C GLY A 318 12.11 -13.10 -6.98
N PHE A 319 11.24 -12.10 -7.16
CA PHE A 319 10.31 -11.65 -6.12
C PHE A 319 9.36 -12.77 -5.69
N TYR A 320 8.77 -13.51 -6.62
CA TYR A 320 7.87 -14.64 -6.30
C TYR A 320 8.63 -15.83 -5.71
N LEU A 321 9.86 -16.09 -6.13
CA LEU A 321 10.68 -17.14 -5.53
C LEU A 321 10.96 -16.87 -4.05
N ILE A 322 11.39 -15.65 -3.68
CA ILE A 322 11.58 -15.22 -2.29
C ILE A 322 10.26 -15.34 -1.51
N SER A 323 9.17 -14.81 -2.07
CA SER A 323 7.85 -14.87 -1.43
C SER A 323 7.37 -16.30 -1.18
N GLY A 324 7.60 -17.20 -2.13
CA GLY A 324 7.30 -18.63 -1.99
C GLY A 324 8.10 -19.29 -0.87
N ALA A 325 9.41 -19.03 -0.79
CA ALA A 325 10.27 -19.55 0.28
C ALA A 325 9.83 -19.06 1.68
N GLU A 326 9.48 -17.78 1.81
CA GLU A 326 8.98 -17.24 3.09
C GLU A 326 7.57 -17.75 3.44
N THR A 327 6.73 -18.05 2.43
CA THR A 327 5.44 -18.72 2.60
C THR A 327 5.63 -20.09 3.27
N VAL A 328 6.64 -20.85 2.85
CA VAL A 328 6.97 -22.13 3.49
C VAL A 328 7.31 -21.96 4.97
N VAL A 329 8.14 -20.98 5.31
CA VAL A 329 8.50 -20.71 6.71
C VAL A 329 7.27 -20.35 7.55
N MET A 330 6.33 -19.57 6.98
CA MET A 330 5.09 -19.22 7.63
C MET A 330 4.24 -20.48 7.90
N PHE A 331 4.01 -21.33 6.90
CA PHE A 331 3.18 -22.52 7.06
C PHE A 331 3.83 -23.61 7.91
N GLN A 332 5.15 -23.78 7.86
CA GLN A 332 5.85 -24.71 8.78
C GLN A 332 5.68 -24.31 10.25
N ARG A 333 5.62 -23.02 10.57
CA ARG A 333 5.28 -22.54 11.92
C ARG A 333 3.85 -22.92 12.28
N MET A 334 2.91 -22.76 11.35
CA MET A 334 1.50 -23.14 11.55
C MET A 334 1.34 -24.64 11.70
N GLU A 335 1.99 -25.46 10.87
CA GLU A 335 2.00 -26.92 10.97
C GLU A 335 2.47 -27.40 12.36
N LYS A 336 3.55 -26.77 12.86
CA LYS A 336 4.06 -27.04 14.20
C LYS A 336 3.06 -26.68 15.30
N GLN A 337 2.34 -25.56 15.16
CA GLN A 337 1.32 -25.13 16.13
C GLN A 337 0.08 -26.01 16.07
N LEU A 338 -0.37 -26.37 14.88
CA LEU A 338 -1.57 -27.19 14.66
C LEU A 338 -1.29 -28.69 14.75
N GLN A 339 -0.02 -29.11 14.86
CA GLN A 339 0.44 -30.51 14.88
C GLN A 339 -0.09 -31.36 13.71
N ARG A 340 -0.21 -30.73 12.53
CA ARG A 340 -0.57 -31.37 11.28
C ARG A 340 0.01 -30.61 10.09
N GLN A 341 0.14 -31.29 8.96
CA GLN A 341 0.53 -30.67 7.70
C GLN A 341 -0.59 -29.81 7.13
N MET A 342 -0.20 -28.77 6.39
CA MET A 342 -1.13 -27.98 5.60
C MET A 342 -1.61 -28.79 4.39
N THR A 343 -2.85 -28.54 4.03
CA THR A 343 -3.50 -29.14 2.87
C THR A 343 -4.01 -28.06 1.94
N ARG A 344 -4.35 -28.45 0.71
CA ARG A 344 -4.98 -27.58 -0.29
C ARG A 344 -6.24 -26.86 0.23
N PHE A 345 -6.93 -27.44 1.20
CA PHE A 345 -8.19 -26.91 1.73
C PHE A 345 -7.99 -25.86 2.85
N ASP A 346 -6.76 -25.67 3.33
CA ASP A 346 -6.46 -24.70 4.38
C ASP A 346 -6.32 -23.27 3.84
N MET A 347 -6.12 -23.12 2.52
CA MET A 347 -5.79 -21.83 1.88
C MET A 347 -6.40 -21.73 0.47
N GLU A 348 -6.29 -20.55 -0.15
CA GLU A 348 -6.65 -20.35 -1.55
C GLU A 348 -5.67 -21.08 -2.49
N LEU A 349 -6.12 -21.38 -3.71
CA LEU A 349 -5.31 -22.14 -4.68
C LEU A 349 -3.98 -21.44 -4.99
N MET A 350 -4.00 -20.13 -5.16
CA MET A 350 -2.77 -19.37 -5.41
C MET A 350 -1.79 -19.46 -4.24
N THR A 351 -2.26 -19.40 -3.01
CA THR A 351 -1.44 -19.58 -1.81
C THR A 351 -0.87 -20.99 -1.72
N TRP A 352 -1.66 -22.00 -2.08
CA TRP A 352 -1.19 -23.39 -2.17
C TRP A 352 -0.05 -23.54 -3.18
N VAL A 353 -0.18 -22.93 -4.36
CA VAL A 353 0.87 -22.92 -5.37
C VAL A 353 2.14 -22.26 -4.84
N MET A 354 2.03 -21.09 -4.18
CA MET A 354 3.18 -20.42 -3.55
C MET A 354 3.86 -21.31 -2.50
N TYR A 355 3.09 -21.98 -1.65
CA TYR A 355 3.61 -22.89 -0.64
C TYR A 355 4.32 -24.10 -1.28
N GLN A 356 3.68 -24.79 -2.21
CA GLN A 356 4.24 -25.98 -2.88
C GLN A 356 5.46 -25.66 -3.74
N SER A 357 5.47 -24.50 -4.40
CA SER A 357 6.62 -24.04 -5.16
C SER A 357 7.78 -23.65 -4.25
N GLY A 358 7.48 -22.99 -3.13
CA GLY A 358 8.48 -22.61 -2.13
C GLY A 358 9.19 -23.80 -1.48
N LEU A 359 8.52 -24.96 -1.31
CA LEU A 359 9.13 -26.18 -0.79
C LEU A 359 10.30 -26.69 -1.62
N MET A 360 10.39 -26.32 -2.91
CA MET A 360 11.46 -26.73 -3.82
C MET A 360 12.60 -25.69 -3.91
N VAL A 361 12.42 -24.50 -3.32
CA VAL A 361 13.45 -23.45 -3.33
C VAL A 361 14.61 -23.83 -2.41
N THR A 362 15.81 -23.90 -2.98
CA THR A 362 17.01 -24.19 -2.20
C THR A 362 17.58 -22.93 -1.54
N GLY A 363 18.42 -23.11 -0.53
CA GLY A 363 19.18 -21.98 0.05
C GLY A 363 20.07 -21.28 -0.99
N ALA A 364 20.56 -22.00 -1.99
CA ALA A 364 21.37 -21.42 -3.08
C ALA A 364 20.52 -20.53 -4.00
N ASP A 365 19.29 -20.95 -4.34
CA ASP A 365 18.36 -20.15 -5.14
C ASP A 365 17.98 -18.85 -4.40
N TYR A 366 17.66 -18.97 -3.12
CA TYR A 366 17.36 -17.80 -2.28
C TYR A 366 18.54 -16.82 -2.22
N ALA A 367 19.75 -17.31 -1.96
CA ALA A 367 20.96 -16.49 -1.88
C ALA A 367 21.30 -15.81 -3.21
N ARG A 368 21.11 -16.51 -4.34
CA ARG A 368 21.31 -15.96 -5.68
C ARG A 368 20.36 -14.79 -5.92
N VAL A 369 19.06 -14.99 -5.67
CA VAL A 369 18.06 -13.92 -5.87
C VAL A 369 18.28 -12.74 -4.92
N ALA A 370 18.67 -12.98 -3.67
CA ALA A 370 19.04 -11.90 -2.75
C ALA A 370 20.23 -11.07 -3.28
N GLY A 371 21.25 -11.74 -3.87
CA GLY A 371 22.37 -11.06 -4.54
C GLY A 371 21.96 -10.30 -5.81
N ASP A 372 20.95 -10.81 -6.56
CA ASP A 372 20.36 -10.08 -7.70
C ASP A 372 19.69 -8.78 -7.21
N TRP A 373 18.98 -8.83 -6.08
CA TRP A 373 18.35 -7.64 -5.48
C TRP A 373 19.38 -6.56 -5.08
N ASP A 374 20.55 -6.96 -4.61
CA ASP A 374 21.63 -6.00 -4.32
C ASP A 374 22.11 -5.32 -5.61
N ARG A 375 22.31 -6.10 -6.70
CA ARG A 375 22.67 -5.52 -8.01
C ARG A 375 21.59 -4.60 -8.59
N TYR A 376 20.31 -4.94 -8.42
CA TYR A 376 19.20 -4.07 -8.83
C TYR A 376 19.18 -2.78 -8.00
N ALA A 377 19.45 -2.86 -6.69
CA ALA A 377 19.54 -1.68 -5.85
C ALA A 377 20.70 -0.77 -6.26
N GLU A 378 21.86 -1.32 -6.59
CA GLU A 378 23.01 -0.58 -7.13
C GLU A 378 22.66 0.10 -8.45
N ALA A 379 22.10 -0.61 -9.43
CA ALA A 379 21.70 -0.06 -10.71
C ALA A 379 20.71 1.10 -10.58
N MET A 380 19.73 0.98 -9.67
CA MET A 380 18.80 2.08 -9.40
C MET A 380 19.47 3.27 -8.72
N MET A 381 20.48 3.07 -7.86
CA MET A 381 21.22 4.18 -7.26
C MET A 381 22.09 4.89 -8.30
N GLN A 382 22.69 4.16 -9.26
CA GLN A 382 23.42 4.74 -10.38
C GLN A 382 22.53 5.63 -11.28
N LEU A 383 21.25 5.30 -11.47
CA LEU A 383 20.31 6.22 -12.12
C LEU A 383 20.18 7.55 -11.36
N HIS A 384 20.23 7.50 -10.03
CA HIS A 384 20.16 8.70 -9.20
C HIS A 384 21.46 9.50 -9.11
N ASP A 385 22.58 9.02 -9.67
CA ASP A 385 23.75 9.86 -9.93
C ASP A 385 23.47 10.86 -11.07
N THR A 386 22.51 10.54 -11.96
CA THR A 386 22.10 11.39 -13.08
C THR A 386 20.79 12.11 -12.80
N TYR A 387 19.80 11.42 -12.24
CA TYR A 387 18.43 11.90 -12.06
C TYR A 387 18.07 12.07 -10.59
N ASP A 388 17.58 13.23 -10.22
CA ASP A 388 17.09 13.48 -8.86
C ASP A 388 15.81 12.68 -8.58
N VAL A 389 14.93 12.58 -9.58
CA VAL A 389 13.62 11.91 -9.52
C VAL A 389 13.40 11.10 -10.79
N LEU A 390 12.79 9.93 -10.65
CA LEU A 390 12.26 9.17 -11.76
C LEU A 390 10.74 9.37 -11.83
N LEU A 391 10.22 9.59 -13.04
CA LEU A 391 8.80 9.68 -13.35
C LEU A 391 8.36 8.44 -14.13
N LEU A 392 7.42 7.68 -13.58
CA LEU A 392 6.91 6.44 -14.16
C LEU A 392 5.37 6.39 -14.09
N PRO A 393 4.72 5.52 -14.87
CA PRO A 393 3.37 5.08 -14.53
C PRO A 393 3.37 4.43 -13.12
N THR A 394 2.30 4.59 -12.36
CA THR A 394 2.11 3.74 -11.17
C THR A 394 1.72 2.33 -11.62
N VAL A 395 0.79 2.23 -12.53
CA VAL A 395 0.24 1.02 -13.14
C VAL A 395 0.10 1.21 -14.65
N ALA A 396 0.00 0.13 -15.41
CA ALA A 396 -0.12 0.19 -16.87
C ALA A 396 -1.53 0.52 -17.37
N ASN A 397 -2.56 0.23 -16.55
CA ASN A 397 -3.98 0.45 -16.86
C ASN A 397 -4.73 1.11 -15.68
N THR A 398 -6.00 1.48 -15.89
CA THR A 398 -6.92 1.88 -14.82
C THR A 398 -7.33 0.68 -13.95
N ALA A 399 -8.14 0.93 -12.91
CA ALA A 399 -8.63 -0.12 -12.01
C ALA A 399 -9.31 -1.28 -12.79
N PRO A 400 -8.97 -2.55 -12.50
CA PRO A 400 -9.48 -3.70 -13.25
C PRO A 400 -10.93 -4.03 -12.87
N LYS A 401 -11.65 -4.69 -13.77
CA LYS A 401 -12.94 -5.33 -13.45
C LYS A 401 -12.73 -6.44 -12.41
N GLN A 402 -13.81 -6.84 -11.72
CA GLN A 402 -13.72 -7.83 -10.62
C GLN A 402 -13.19 -9.19 -11.05
N ASP A 403 -13.35 -9.57 -12.31
CA ASP A 403 -12.95 -10.86 -12.89
C ASP A 403 -11.76 -10.78 -13.84
N ALA A 404 -11.08 -9.61 -13.90
CA ALA A 404 -10.02 -9.33 -14.88
C ALA A 404 -8.85 -10.35 -14.85
N TYR A 405 -8.56 -10.94 -13.69
CA TYR A 405 -7.44 -11.88 -13.51
C TYR A 405 -7.94 -13.31 -13.26
N SER A 406 -9.06 -13.67 -13.85
CA SER A 406 -9.57 -15.05 -13.82
C SER A 406 -8.61 -15.99 -14.57
N LEU A 407 -8.27 -17.11 -13.94
CA LEU A 407 -7.36 -18.10 -14.49
C LEU A 407 -8.12 -19.08 -15.41
N ASP A 408 -7.46 -19.55 -16.47
CA ASP A 408 -8.04 -20.57 -17.35
C ASP A 408 -8.06 -21.97 -16.69
N ALA A 409 -8.97 -22.83 -17.15
CA ALA A 409 -9.21 -24.15 -16.55
C ALA A 409 -7.97 -25.07 -16.60
N ASN A 410 -7.14 -24.99 -17.64
CA ASN A 410 -5.95 -25.82 -17.77
C ASN A 410 -4.87 -25.38 -16.77
N LEU A 411 -4.70 -24.06 -16.55
CA LEU A 411 -3.81 -23.55 -15.52
C LEU A 411 -4.30 -23.95 -14.12
N ILE A 412 -5.61 -23.84 -13.84
CA ILE A 412 -6.20 -24.27 -12.57
C ILE A 412 -5.92 -25.76 -12.30
N GLU A 413 -6.11 -26.63 -13.29
CA GLU A 413 -5.81 -28.08 -13.18
C GLU A 413 -4.35 -28.32 -12.82
N LYS A 414 -3.40 -27.62 -13.49
CA LYS A 414 -1.97 -27.73 -13.15
C LYS A 414 -1.65 -27.21 -11.75
N MET A 415 -2.31 -26.14 -11.32
CA MET A 415 -2.16 -25.59 -9.97
C MET A 415 -2.66 -26.57 -8.89
N GLU A 416 -3.74 -27.30 -9.15
CA GLU A 416 -4.26 -28.33 -8.22
C GLU A 416 -3.29 -29.50 -8.07
N HIS A 417 -2.59 -29.87 -9.17
CA HIS A 417 -1.61 -30.94 -9.23
C HIS A 417 -0.15 -30.45 -9.11
N ILE A 418 0.07 -29.23 -8.62
CA ILE A 418 1.39 -28.60 -8.55
C ILE A 418 2.46 -29.47 -7.86
N HIS A 419 2.06 -30.29 -6.90
CA HIS A 419 2.96 -31.16 -6.13
C HIS A 419 3.59 -32.28 -6.97
N GLU A 420 3.05 -32.61 -8.15
CA GLU A 420 3.57 -33.60 -9.08
C GLU A 420 4.63 -33.04 -10.04
N LEU A 421 4.77 -31.71 -10.10
CA LEU A 421 5.63 -31.00 -11.06
C LEU A 421 7.06 -30.80 -10.54
N SER A 422 8.02 -30.70 -11.45
CA SER A 422 9.41 -30.34 -11.15
C SER A 422 9.52 -28.90 -10.61
N HIS A 423 10.70 -28.54 -10.09
CA HIS A 423 10.97 -27.20 -9.59
C HIS A 423 10.73 -26.14 -10.67
N GLU A 424 11.27 -26.33 -11.87
CA GLU A 424 11.16 -25.40 -12.99
C GLU A 424 9.70 -25.23 -13.44
N GLU A 425 8.94 -26.33 -13.54
CA GLU A 425 7.53 -26.28 -13.88
C GLU A 425 6.70 -25.54 -12.83
N ARG A 426 6.99 -25.73 -11.53
CA ARG A 426 6.32 -24.98 -10.45
C ARG A 426 6.59 -23.49 -10.54
N GLN A 427 7.83 -23.08 -10.82
CA GLN A 427 8.17 -21.67 -11.00
C GLN A 427 7.44 -21.07 -12.22
N GLU A 428 7.29 -21.83 -13.30
CA GLU A 428 6.54 -21.42 -14.49
C GLU A 428 5.04 -21.27 -14.19
N ILE A 429 4.45 -22.18 -13.38
CA ILE A 429 3.06 -22.05 -12.93
C ILE A 429 2.89 -20.80 -12.05
N VAL A 430 3.82 -20.51 -11.12
CA VAL A 430 3.80 -19.29 -10.33
C VAL A 430 3.84 -18.06 -11.23
N TRP A 431 4.71 -18.03 -12.25
CA TRP A 431 4.76 -16.92 -13.20
C TRP A 431 3.41 -16.74 -13.91
N LYS A 432 2.87 -17.78 -14.52
CA LYS A 432 1.60 -17.73 -15.27
C LYS A 432 0.41 -17.32 -14.41
N MET A 433 0.41 -17.72 -13.16
CA MET A 433 -0.63 -17.36 -12.19
C MET A 433 -0.70 -15.84 -11.92
N PHE A 434 0.44 -15.14 -12.00
CA PHE A 434 0.51 -13.70 -11.73
C PHE A 434 0.68 -12.86 -13.01
N GLU A 435 1.00 -13.45 -14.16
CA GLU A 435 1.40 -12.74 -15.37
C GLU A 435 0.44 -11.63 -15.78
N SER A 436 -0.88 -11.90 -15.86
CA SER A 436 -1.89 -10.90 -16.22
C SER A 436 -1.92 -9.71 -15.24
N SER A 437 -1.83 -9.97 -13.94
CA SER A 437 -1.84 -8.90 -12.94
C SER A 437 -0.52 -8.12 -12.92
N VAL A 438 0.61 -8.77 -13.25
CA VAL A 438 1.91 -8.12 -13.41
C VAL A 438 1.96 -7.26 -14.68
N GLU A 439 1.29 -7.67 -15.76
CA GLU A 439 1.15 -6.82 -16.96
C GLU A 439 0.44 -5.50 -16.65
N ASP A 440 -0.56 -5.50 -15.75
CA ASP A 440 -1.24 -4.27 -15.34
C ASP A 440 -0.47 -3.47 -14.27
N THR A 441 0.37 -4.12 -13.46
CA THR A 441 1.05 -3.50 -12.32
C THR A 441 2.58 -3.68 -12.30
N PRO A 442 3.29 -3.48 -13.44
CA PRO A 442 4.69 -3.91 -13.59
C PRO A 442 5.70 -2.95 -12.96
N PHE A 443 5.29 -1.73 -12.59
CA PHE A 443 6.20 -0.64 -12.25
C PHE A 443 6.52 -0.54 -10.75
N THR A 444 5.79 -1.22 -9.87
CA THR A 444 5.85 -0.95 -8.44
C THR A 444 6.81 -1.83 -7.65
N GLN A 445 6.95 -3.12 -7.97
CA GLN A 445 7.75 -4.11 -7.22
C GLN A 445 9.23 -3.72 -7.11
N ARG A 446 9.77 -3.09 -8.14
CA ARG A 446 11.15 -2.63 -8.20
C ARG A 446 11.55 -1.84 -6.95
N MET A 447 10.74 -0.87 -6.53
CA MET A 447 11.06 -0.02 -5.38
C MET A 447 10.91 -0.73 -4.04
N ASN A 448 10.19 -1.85 -3.98
CA ASN A 448 10.19 -2.73 -2.81
C ASN A 448 11.52 -3.49 -2.71
N ILE A 449 11.96 -4.06 -3.82
CA ILE A 449 13.19 -4.83 -3.94
C ILE A 449 14.42 -3.96 -3.69
N THR A 450 14.50 -2.79 -4.32
CA THR A 450 15.64 -1.88 -4.19
C THR A 450 15.60 -1.03 -2.91
N GLY A 451 14.43 -0.91 -2.26
CA GLY A 451 14.24 -0.20 -0.99
C GLY A 451 14.07 1.31 -1.11
N GLN A 452 13.94 1.86 -2.32
CA GLN A 452 13.75 3.29 -2.57
C GLN A 452 12.37 3.78 -2.13
N PRO A 453 12.21 5.07 -1.75
CA PRO A 453 10.91 5.68 -1.57
C PRO A 453 10.23 5.90 -2.93
N ALA A 454 8.92 5.74 -2.98
CA ALA A 454 8.11 6.02 -4.15
C ALA A 454 6.73 6.52 -3.75
N ILE A 455 6.17 7.47 -4.50
CA ILE A 455 4.84 8.01 -4.24
C ILE A 455 3.98 7.93 -5.50
N SER A 456 2.75 7.45 -5.37
CA SER A 456 1.72 7.54 -6.40
C SER A 456 0.87 8.77 -6.16
N LEU A 457 0.72 9.61 -7.18
CA LEU A 457 -0.04 10.87 -7.15
C LEU A 457 -1.19 10.83 -8.16
N PRO A 458 -2.42 11.22 -7.79
CA PRO A 458 -3.63 11.02 -8.60
C PRO A 458 -3.86 12.15 -9.62
N VAL A 459 -2.94 12.33 -10.55
CA VAL A 459 -2.89 13.49 -11.46
C VAL A 459 -3.66 13.33 -12.78
N GLY A 460 -4.30 12.19 -13.02
CA GLY A 460 -5.02 11.95 -14.27
C GLY A 460 -6.35 11.19 -14.07
N ARG A 461 -7.13 11.20 -15.15
CA ARG A 461 -8.35 10.40 -15.29
C ARG A 461 -8.45 9.85 -16.71
N SER A 462 -9.03 8.65 -16.84
CA SER A 462 -9.37 8.09 -18.14
C SER A 462 -10.60 8.79 -18.75
N GLN A 463 -10.92 8.47 -19.99
CA GLN A 463 -12.13 8.96 -20.67
C GLN A 463 -13.41 8.50 -19.95
N GLU A 464 -13.35 7.35 -19.27
CA GLU A 464 -14.44 6.82 -18.44
C GLU A 464 -14.48 7.43 -17.03
N GLY A 465 -13.55 8.36 -16.72
CA GLY A 465 -13.47 9.05 -15.43
C GLY A 465 -12.73 8.28 -14.34
N MET A 466 -12.14 7.12 -14.65
CA MET A 466 -11.36 6.33 -13.69
C MET A 466 -10.04 7.04 -13.36
N PRO A 467 -9.62 7.07 -12.09
CA PRO A 467 -8.36 7.70 -11.69
C PRO A 467 -7.14 7.06 -12.35
N ILE A 468 -6.13 7.88 -12.65
CA ILE A 468 -4.80 7.48 -13.11
C ILE A 468 -3.75 8.13 -12.23
N GLY A 469 -2.92 7.32 -11.59
CA GLY A 469 -1.79 7.78 -10.79
C GLY A 469 -0.49 7.74 -11.57
N VAL A 470 0.36 8.76 -11.37
CA VAL A 470 1.78 8.68 -11.75
C VAL A 470 2.65 8.38 -10.54
N GLN A 471 3.76 7.72 -10.77
CA GLN A 471 4.70 7.38 -9.71
C GLN A 471 5.97 8.24 -9.83
N LEU A 472 6.33 8.87 -8.71
CA LEU A 472 7.64 9.50 -8.54
C LEU A 472 8.51 8.63 -7.65
N VAL A 473 9.79 8.46 -8.02
CA VAL A 473 10.77 7.68 -7.27
C VAL A 473 12.00 8.53 -7.01
N ALA A 474 12.55 8.48 -5.81
CA ALA A 474 13.78 9.17 -5.44
C ALA A 474 14.82 8.20 -4.87
N ALA A 475 16.03 8.68 -4.66
CA ALA A 475 17.08 7.93 -3.96
C ALA A 475 16.65 7.57 -2.54
N LYS A 476 17.22 6.51 -1.97
CA LYS A 476 16.91 6.10 -0.59
C LYS A 476 17.08 7.26 0.39
N GLY A 477 16.09 7.45 1.25
CA GLY A 477 16.08 8.51 2.25
C GLY A 477 15.59 9.87 1.75
N ARG A 478 15.15 10.00 0.48
CA ARG A 478 14.75 11.27 -0.13
C ARG A 478 13.23 11.41 -0.29
N GLU A 479 12.48 11.00 0.72
CA GLU A 479 11.03 11.26 0.80
C GLU A 479 10.71 12.76 0.83
N ASP A 480 11.63 13.57 1.36
CA ASP A 480 11.56 15.04 1.37
C ASP A 480 11.31 15.60 -0.04
N LEU A 481 12.09 15.12 -1.00
CA LEU A 481 12.00 15.55 -2.40
C LEU A 481 10.67 15.16 -3.04
N LEU A 482 10.21 13.93 -2.81
CA LEU A 482 8.92 13.44 -3.32
C LEU A 482 7.75 14.25 -2.78
N LEU A 483 7.75 14.54 -1.48
CA LEU A 483 6.68 15.30 -0.82
C LEU A 483 6.69 16.79 -1.17
N MET A 484 7.87 17.34 -1.45
CA MET A 484 7.97 18.71 -1.93
C MET A 484 7.33 18.87 -3.33
N ILE A 485 7.65 17.96 -4.27
CA ILE A 485 7.04 17.97 -5.62
C ILE A 485 5.52 17.74 -5.51
N ALA A 486 5.11 16.77 -4.69
CA ALA A 486 3.71 16.48 -4.47
C ALA A 486 2.94 17.70 -3.92
N GLU A 487 3.52 18.45 -2.97
CA GLU A 487 2.92 19.66 -2.43
C GLU A 487 2.79 20.77 -3.47
N GLN A 488 3.81 20.96 -4.33
CA GLN A 488 3.73 21.91 -5.42
C GLN A 488 2.59 21.54 -6.39
N TRP A 489 2.48 20.27 -6.75
CA TRP A 489 1.42 19.79 -7.64
C TRP A 489 0.03 19.89 -7.01
N GLU A 490 -0.08 19.66 -5.70
CA GLU A 490 -1.34 19.86 -4.95
C GLU A 490 -1.74 21.34 -4.93
N GLN A 491 -0.79 22.26 -4.72
CA GLN A 491 -1.03 23.71 -4.77
C GLN A 491 -1.40 24.20 -6.17
N ASP A 492 -0.88 23.58 -7.23
CA ASP A 492 -1.24 23.83 -8.62
C ASP A 492 -2.58 23.19 -9.01
N GLU A 493 -3.30 22.58 -8.05
CA GLU A 493 -4.59 21.93 -8.22
C GLU A 493 -4.61 20.87 -9.33
N LEU A 494 -3.51 20.11 -9.51
CA LEU A 494 -3.46 19.04 -10.54
C LEU A 494 -4.44 17.90 -10.24
N TRP A 495 -4.93 17.80 -9.01
CA TRP A 495 -6.05 16.93 -8.64
C TRP A 495 -6.95 17.62 -7.61
N LYS A 496 -8.24 17.22 -7.61
CA LYS A 496 -9.24 17.58 -6.58
C LYS A 496 -9.94 16.32 -6.13
N PHE A 497 -10.18 16.22 -4.82
CA PHE A 497 -10.89 15.09 -4.21
C PHE A 497 -12.39 15.35 -4.14
#